data_51d2491728a44fe0b0bbe4b89cdb4fee
#
_entry.id   51d2491728a44fe0b0bbe4b89cdb4fee
#
_cell.length_a   1.000
_cell.length_b   1.000
_cell.length_c   1.000
_cell.angle_alpha   90.00
_cell.angle_beta   90.00
_cell.angle_gamma   90.00
#
_symmetry.space_group_name_H-M   'P 1'
#
loop_
_entity.id
_entity.type
_entity.pdbx_description
1 polymer ?
#
loop_
_entity_poly.entity_id
_entity_poly.type
_entity_poly.pdbx_seq_one_letter_code
_entity_poly.pdbx_strand_id
1 'polypeptide(L)'
;GGKEFFGEPALDVKDFFRQNEKGQGIIHIFKAKRIMGEPKLYSTFLLYLLSELYELLPEVGDLEKPRFVFFFDEAHLLFDDAPKALLEKLNQITRLIRSKGVGIYYITQSPSDIPDAILAQCGNKIQHGLRAYTPAERKKIRAAADSFRENPAFSSEEVLENLGTGEALISCLQEDGSPAIVEKAKIFPPQSYLGEASPEEQDRAIKASSLYIRYGEAVDRDSAYEFLHRKGKEEQERFQKELEGK
;
A
#
# COMPACT_ATOMS: atom_id res chain seq x y z
N GLY A 1 20.86 -8.41 1.35
CA GLY A 1 19.47 -8.18 0.87
C GLY A 1 19.14 -8.82 -0.49
N GLY A 2 20.08 -8.81 -1.48
CA GLY A 2 19.76 -9.30 -2.83
C GLY A 2 19.44 -10.79 -2.92
N LYS A 3 20.14 -11.65 -2.19
CA LYS A 3 19.87 -13.10 -2.16
C LYS A 3 18.49 -13.44 -1.60
N GLU A 4 18.05 -12.74 -0.58
CA GLU A 4 16.74 -12.96 0.05
C GLU A 4 15.59 -12.43 -0.83
N PHE A 5 15.84 -11.37 -1.61
CA PHE A 5 14.82 -10.76 -2.47
C PHE A 5 14.57 -11.57 -3.75
N PHE A 6 15.63 -12.11 -4.36
CA PHE A 6 15.57 -12.93 -5.58
C PHE A 6 15.57 -14.43 -5.28
N GLY A 7 15.32 -14.82 -4.01
CA GLY A 7 15.23 -16.21 -3.59
C GLY A 7 13.95 -16.90 -4.05
N GLU A 8 13.94 -18.22 -3.95
CA GLU A 8 12.74 -19.03 -4.17
C GLU A 8 12.10 -19.45 -2.83
N PRO A 9 10.77 -19.63 -2.81
CA PRO A 9 9.85 -19.47 -3.93
C PRO A 9 9.50 -18.01 -4.21
N ALA A 10 9.40 -17.64 -5.48
CA ALA A 10 8.95 -16.31 -5.88
C ALA A 10 7.48 -16.07 -5.45
N LEU A 11 7.18 -14.84 -5.02
CA LEU A 11 5.84 -14.45 -4.65
C LEU A 11 4.90 -14.50 -5.86
N ASP A 12 3.87 -15.34 -5.77
CA ASP A 12 2.81 -15.43 -6.77
C ASP A 12 1.64 -14.54 -6.35
N VAL A 13 1.43 -13.48 -7.09
CA VAL A 13 0.37 -12.49 -6.82
C VAL A 13 -1.03 -13.11 -6.82
N LYS A 14 -1.23 -14.23 -7.52
CA LYS A 14 -2.50 -14.97 -7.52
C LYS A 14 -2.88 -15.51 -6.15
N ASP A 15 -1.91 -15.73 -5.27
CA ASP A 15 -2.17 -16.19 -3.91
C ASP A 15 -2.96 -15.18 -3.08
N PHE A 16 -2.91 -13.88 -3.43
CA PHE A 16 -3.69 -12.85 -2.75
C PHE A 16 -5.20 -12.90 -3.05
N PHE A 17 -5.61 -13.59 -4.13
CA PHE A 17 -7.01 -13.71 -4.52
C PHE A 17 -7.68 -14.98 -4.01
N ARG A 18 -7.00 -15.74 -3.18
CA ARG A 18 -7.56 -16.95 -2.58
C ARG A 18 -8.73 -16.62 -1.66
N GLN A 19 -9.66 -17.55 -1.61
CA GLN A 19 -10.79 -17.53 -0.70
C GLN A 19 -10.65 -18.70 0.28
N ASN A 20 -11.25 -18.55 1.46
CA ASN A 20 -11.37 -19.66 2.41
C ASN A 20 -12.45 -20.65 1.94
N GLU A 21 -12.62 -21.76 2.66
CA GLU A 21 -13.61 -22.80 2.38
C GLU A 21 -15.06 -22.31 2.34
N LYS A 22 -15.33 -21.15 2.96
CA LYS A 22 -16.65 -20.50 2.98
C LYS A 22 -16.83 -19.48 1.83
N GLY A 23 -15.88 -19.38 0.91
CA GLY A 23 -15.91 -18.40 -0.19
C GLY A 23 -15.63 -16.96 0.24
N GLN A 24 -15.08 -16.73 1.43
CA GLN A 24 -14.73 -15.40 1.92
C GLN A 24 -13.29 -15.06 1.52
N GLY A 25 -13.05 -13.80 1.21
CA GLY A 25 -11.69 -13.30 0.95
C GLY A 25 -10.78 -13.45 2.18
N ILE A 26 -9.51 -13.70 1.92
CA ILE A 26 -8.49 -13.83 2.96
C ILE A 26 -7.85 -12.46 3.20
N ILE A 27 -7.64 -12.11 4.46
CA ILE A 27 -6.90 -10.91 4.85
C ILE A 27 -5.41 -11.25 4.85
N HIS A 28 -4.65 -10.58 4.00
CA HIS A 28 -3.20 -10.71 3.91
C HIS A 28 -2.54 -9.54 4.63
N ILE A 29 -1.66 -9.82 5.57
CA ILE A 29 -0.88 -8.82 6.29
C ILE A 29 0.57 -8.94 5.84
N PHE A 30 1.04 -7.92 5.11
CA PHE A 30 2.43 -7.84 4.68
C PHE A 30 3.25 -7.09 5.73
N LYS A 31 4.09 -7.84 6.47
CA LYS A 31 4.95 -7.27 7.51
C LYS A 31 6.20 -6.65 6.89
N ALA A 32 6.11 -5.38 6.49
CA ALA A 32 7.17 -4.68 5.74
C ALA A 32 8.34 -4.18 6.61
N LYS A 33 8.28 -4.28 7.95
CA LYS A 33 9.25 -3.68 8.89
C LYS A 33 10.73 -3.92 8.52
N ARG A 34 11.06 -5.11 7.99
CA ARG A 34 12.44 -5.45 7.61
C ARG A 34 12.92 -4.74 6.35
N ILE A 35 12.04 -4.56 5.36
CA ILE A 35 12.40 -3.97 4.06
C ILE A 35 12.19 -2.45 4.04
N MET A 36 11.35 -1.90 4.92
CA MET A 36 11.14 -0.46 5.06
C MET A 36 12.41 0.29 5.48
N GLY A 37 13.35 -0.38 6.16
CA GLY A 37 14.67 0.16 6.48
C GLY A 37 15.60 0.30 5.26
N GLU A 38 15.23 -0.26 4.10
CA GLU A 38 15.97 -0.19 2.84
C GLU A 38 15.05 0.40 1.73
N PRO A 39 14.93 1.73 1.61
CA PRO A 39 13.94 2.38 0.74
C PRO A 39 13.96 1.91 -0.72
N LYS A 40 15.14 1.62 -1.26
CA LYS A 40 15.29 1.10 -2.64
C LYS A 40 14.68 -0.30 -2.78
N LEU A 41 14.89 -1.16 -1.80
CA LEU A 41 14.35 -2.52 -1.80
C LEU A 41 12.82 -2.49 -1.66
N TYR A 42 12.31 -1.67 -0.74
CA TYR A 42 10.89 -1.47 -0.54
C TYR A 42 10.20 -0.94 -1.80
N SER A 43 10.76 0.10 -2.42
CA SER A 43 10.24 0.67 -3.67
C SER A 43 10.25 -0.34 -4.82
N THR A 44 11.32 -1.14 -4.94
CA THR A 44 11.42 -2.18 -5.98
C THR A 44 10.36 -3.27 -5.78
N PHE A 45 10.18 -3.71 -4.54
CA PHE A 45 9.17 -4.69 -4.19
C PHE A 45 7.77 -4.20 -4.52
N LEU A 46 7.43 -2.97 -4.11
CA LEU A 46 6.12 -2.40 -4.39
C LEU A 46 5.88 -2.19 -5.88
N LEU A 47 6.89 -1.72 -6.61
CA LEU A 47 6.79 -1.54 -8.06
C LEU A 47 6.52 -2.88 -8.76
N TYR A 48 7.23 -3.95 -8.35
CA TYR A 48 6.99 -5.30 -8.84
C TYR A 48 5.56 -5.75 -8.52
N LEU A 49 5.19 -5.74 -7.24
CA LEU A 49 3.88 -6.21 -6.76
C LEU A 49 2.72 -5.50 -7.47
N LEU A 50 2.77 -4.17 -7.54
CA LEU A 50 1.73 -3.37 -8.16
C LEU A 50 1.69 -3.55 -9.68
N SER A 51 2.83 -3.76 -10.33
CA SER A 51 2.88 -4.02 -11.76
C SER A 51 2.29 -5.38 -12.10
N GLU A 52 2.68 -6.43 -11.40
CA GLU A 52 2.12 -7.78 -11.56
C GLU A 52 0.61 -7.80 -11.34
N LEU A 53 0.14 -7.14 -10.27
CA LEU A 53 -1.30 -7.02 -10.00
C LEU A 53 -2.04 -6.31 -11.13
N TYR A 54 -1.49 -5.21 -11.61
CA TYR A 54 -2.12 -4.44 -12.68
C TYR A 54 -2.20 -5.23 -13.99
N GLU A 55 -1.16 -6.02 -14.32
CA GLU A 55 -1.11 -6.83 -15.54
C GLU A 55 -1.97 -8.09 -15.44
N LEU A 56 -1.98 -8.72 -14.25
CA LEU A 56 -2.71 -9.97 -14.04
C LEU A 56 -4.22 -9.79 -14.04
N LEU A 57 -4.71 -8.66 -13.53
CA LEU A 57 -6.14 -8.44 -13.36
C LEU A 57 -6.81 -8.03 -14.67
N PRO A 58 -7.87 -8.74 -15.09
CA PRO A 58 -8.67 -8.34 -16.24
C PRO A 58 -9.51 -7.10 -15.93
N GLU A 59 -9.87 -6.38 -16.98
CA GLU A 59 -10.91 -5.35 -16.89
C GLU A 59 -12.25 -6.02 -16.56
N VAL A 60 -12.92 -5.55 -15.51
CA VAL A 60 -14.20 -6.11 -15.03
C VAL A 60 -15.31 -5.06 -14.98
N GLY A 61 -14.99 -3.81 -15.32
CA GLY A 61 -15.92 -2.70 -15.23
C GLY A 61 -16.27 -2.31 -13.79
N ASP A 62 -17.40 -1.68 -13.61
CA ASP A 62 -17.88 -1.25 -12.29
C ASP A 62 -18.58 -2.42 -11.58
N LEU A 63 -17.92 -2.96 -10.58
CA LEU A 63 -18.47 -3.98 -9.68
C LEU A 63 -19.14 -3.33 -8.48
N GLU A 64 -20.21 -3.95 -7.96
CA GLU A 64 -20.85 -3.53 -6.72
C GLU A 64 -19.90 -3.54 -5.53
N LYS A 65 -18.96 -4.50 -5.50
CA LYS A 65 -17.92 -4.61 -4.47
C LYS A 65 -16.56 -4.91 -5.11
N PRO A 66 -15.48 -4.34 -4.58
CA PRO A 66 -14.16 -4.66 -5.08
C PRO A 66 -13.81 -6.14 -4.81
N ARG A 67 -13.08 -6.75 -5.75
CA ARG A 67 -12.53 -8.12 -5.59
C ARG A 67 -11.34 -8.15 -4.66
N PHE A 68 -10.60 -7.05 -4.58
CA PHE A 68 -9.41 -6.92 -3.79
C PHE A 68 -9.29 -5.48 -3.25
N VAL A 69 -8.78 -5.33 -2.04
CA VAL A 69 -8.58 -4.01 -1.43
C VAL A 69 -7.19 -3.92 -0.83
N PHE A 70 -6.48 -2.87 -1.19
CA PHE A 70 -5.22 -2.50 -0.57
C PHE A 70 -5.43 -1.47 0.52
N PHE A 71 -4.78 -1.70 1.66
CA PHE A 71 -4.59 -0.71 2.71
C PHE A 71 -3.11 -0.39 2.82
N PHE A 72 -2.73 0.82 2.46
CA PHE A 72 -1.38 1.34 2.67
C PHE A 72 -1.37 2.14 3.96
N ASP A 73 -0.94 1.47 5.04
CA ASP A 73 -0.70 2.14 6.31
C ASP A 73 0.62 2.90 6.26
N GLU A 74 0.69 4.04 6.97
CA GLU A 74 1.81 5.00 6.89
C GLU A 74 2.15 5.34 5.42
N ALA A 75 1.13 5.73 4.67
CA ALA A 75 1.23 5.92 3.22
C ALA A 75 2.28 6.95 2.80
N HIS A 76 2.71 7.85 3.69
CA HIS A 76 3.81 8.78 3.44
C HIS A 76 5.10 8.04 3.01
N LEU A 77 5.35 6.84 3.55
CA LEU A 77 6.52 6.03 3.19
C LEU A 77 6.52 5.54 1.74
N LEU A 78 5.38 5.59 1.05
CA LEU A 78 5.31 5.27 -0.37
C LEU A 78 5.80 6.42 -1.25
N PHE A 79 5.77 7.64 -0.72
CA PHE A 79 5.97 8.85 -1.48
C PHE A 79 7.27 9.57 -1.11
N ASP A 80 7.73 9.42 0.13
CA ASP A 80 8.97 10.00 0.63
C ASP A 80 10.17 9.39 -0.09
N ASP A 81 10.97 10.22 -0.77
CA ASP A 81 12.15 9.81 -1.55
C ASP A 81 11.89 8.68 -2.56
N ALA A 82 10.62 8.50 -2.98
CA ALA A 82 10.24 7.43 -3.89
C ALA A 82 10.81 7.67 -5.30
N PRO A 83 11.32 6.63 -5.97
CA PRO A 83 11.73 6.74 -7.35
C PRO A 83 10.57 7.20 -8.24
N LYS A 84 10.88 8.03 -9.24
CA LYS A 84 9.88 8.56 -10.18
C LYS A 84 9.03 7.45 -10.82
N ALA A 85 9.64 6.32 -11.17
CA ALA A 85 8.94 5.17 -11.75
C ALA A 85 7.87 4.59 -10.79
N LEU A 86 8.12 4.57 -9.47
CA LEU A 86 7.13 4.12 -8.50
C LEU A 86 5.98 5.12 -8.38
N LEU A 87 6.27 6.43 -8.33
CA LEU A 87 5.24 7.47 -8.28
C LEU A 87 4.34 7.45 -9.52
N GLU A 88 4.93 7.30 -10.70
CA GLU A 88 4.18 7.18 -11.96
C GLU A 88 3.30 5.93 -11.95
N LYS A 89 3.81 4.80 -11.46
CA LYS A 89 3.05 3.55 -11.36
C LYS A 89 1.92 3.64 -10.34
N LEU A 90 2.17 4.21 -9.17
CA LEU A 90 1.13 4.46 -8.16
C LEU A 90 0.02 5.37 -8.70
N ASN A 91 0.38 6.44 -9.39
CA ASN A 91 -0.60 7.34 -10.01
C ASN A 91 -1.43 6.62 -11.09
N GLN A 92 -0.77 5.86 -11.96
CA GLN A 92 -1.45 5.04 -12.98
C GLN A 92 -2.43 4.05 -12.34
N ILE A 93 -1.97 3.32 -11.33
CA ILE A 93 -2.77 2.30 -10.64
C ILE A 93 -3.95 2.95 -9.93
N THR A 94 -3.73 3.97 -9.11
CA THR A 94 -4.80 4.67 -8.39
C THR A 94 -5.90 5.15 -9.34
N ARG A 95 -5.51 5.59 -10.52
CA ARG A 95 -6.43 6.12 -11.54
C ARG A 95 -7.24 5.04 -12.27
N LEU A 96 -6.64 3.88 -12.53
CA LEU A 96 -7.19 2.89 -13.45
C LEU A 96 -7.65 1.60 -12.77
N ILE A 97 -7.22 1.34 -11.54
CA ILE A 97 -7.39 0.02 -10.92
C ILE A 97 -8.85 -0.29 -10.53
N ARG A 98 -9.70 0.74 -10.46
CA ARG A 98 -11.13 0.56 -10.22
C ARG A 98 -11.77 -0.32 -11.30
N SER A 99 -11.44 -0.10 -12.58
CA SER A 99 -11.94 -0.92 -13.69
C SER A 99 -11.54 -2.39 -13.61
N LYS A 100 -10.51 -2.69 -12.81
CA LYS A 100 -10.06 -4.06 -12.51
C LYS A 100 -10.65 -4.62 -11.21
N GLY A 101 -11.57 -3.90 -10.59
CA GLY A 101 -12.27 -4.31 -9.37
C GLY A 101 -11.41 -4.24 -8.11
N VAL A 102 -10.46 -3.31 -8.05
CA VAL A 102 -9.58 -3.12 -6.88
C VAL A 102 -9.84 -1.77 -6.22
N GLY A 103 -9.93 -1.77 -4.89
CA GLY A 103 -9.98 -0.58 -4.05
C GLY A 103 -8.61 -0.29 -3.43
N ILE A 104 -8.30 1.00 -3.24
CA ILE A 104 -7.08 1.42 -2.54
C ILE A 104 -7.45 2.38 -1.42
N TYR A 105 -6.89 2.14 -0.24
CA TYR A 105 -6.94 3.02 0.92
C TYR A 105 -5.54 3.50 1.26
N TYR A 106 -5.35 4.80 1.29
CA TYR A 106 -4.15 5.43 1.81
C TYR A 106 -4.43 5.94 3.22
N ILE A 107 -3.65 5.48 4.18
CA ILE A 107 -3.75 5.87 5.59
C ILE A 107 -2.50 6.64 5.94
N THR A 108 -2.67 7.89 6.38
CA THR A 108 -1.56 8.78 6.72
C THR A 108 -1.95 9.73 7.85
N GLN A 109 -0.97 10.32 8.49
CA GLN A 109 -1.17 11.30 9.56
C GLN A 109 -1.51 12.69 9.02
N SER A 110 -1.16 12.97 7.76
CA SER A 110 -1.44 14.25 7.12
C SER A 110 -1.82 14.07 5.64
N PRO A 111 -2.90 14.73 5.16
CA PRO A 111 -3.24 14.70 3.74
C PRO A 111 -2.12 15.21 2.83
N SER A 112 -1.28 16.13 3.32
CA SER A 112 -0.17 16.71 2.55
C SER A 112 0.97 15.74 2.27
N ASP A 113 0.95 14.54 2.85
CA ASP A 113 1.96 13.52 2.62
C ASP A 113 1.69 12.75 1.31
N ILE A 114 0.47 12.86 0.80
CA ILE A 114 0.07 12.21 -0.46
C ILE A 114 0.20 13.24 -1.61
N PRO A 115 0.88 12.91 -2.71
CA PRO A 115 0.96 13.79 -3.87
C PRO A 115 -0.42 14.20 -4.40
N ASP A 116 -0.58 15.47 -4.75
CA ASP A 116 -1.86 16.04 -5.23
C ASP A 116 -2.48 15.25 -6.39
N ALA A 117 -1.65 14.73 -7.30
CA ALA A 117 -2.09 13.93 -8.44
C ALA A 117 -2.79 12.62 -8.02
N ILE A 118 -2.37 12.03 -6.90
CA ILE A 118 -2.96 10.81 -6.32
C ILE A 118 -4.14 11.18 -5.43
N LEU A 119 -3.99 12.22 -4.60
CA LEU A 119 -5.05 12.70 -3.71
C LEU A 119 -6.31 13.10 -4.49
N ALA A 120 -6.15 13.69 -5.67
CA ALA A 120 -7.25 14.04 -6.56
C ALA A 120 -8.05 12.83 -7.10
N GLN A 121 -7.48 11.63 -7.05
CA GLN A 121 -8.17 10.39 -7.42
C GLN A 121 -8.91 9.75 -6.23
N CYS A 122 -8.64 10.20 -5.00
CA CYS A 122 -9.27 9.70 -3.79
C CYS A 122 -10.61 10.40 -3.57
N GLY A 123 -11.67 9.86 -4.15
CA GLY A 123 -13.01 10.44 -4.07
C GLY A 123 -13.69 10.28 -2.71
N ASN A 124 -13.28 9.29 -1.90
CA ASN A 124 -13.78 9.09 -0.55
C ASN A 124 -12.72 9.56 0.45
N LYS A 125 -13.13 10.35 1.45
CA LYS A 125 -12.23 10.95 2.43
C LYS A 125 -12.79 10.79 3.83
N ILE A 126 -11.94 10.33 4.75
CA ILE A 126 -12.19 10.26 6.18
C ILE A 126 -11.06 11.00 6.88
N GLN A 127 -11.37 12.10 7.54
CA GLN A 127 -10.36 12.93 8.19
C GLN A 127 -10.66 13.05 9.68
N HIS A 128 -9.76 12.50 10.49
CA HIS A 128 -9.77 12.70 11.94
C HIS A 128 -9.25 14.08 12.34
N GLY A 129 -9.40 14.42 13.61
CA GLY A 129 -9.00 15.71 14.14
C GLY A 129 -7.52 16.04 13.89
N LEU A 130 -7.29 17.24 13.46
CA LEU A 130 -5.95 17.81 13.28
C LEU A 130 -5.70 18.87 14.36
N ARG A 131 -4.45 19.04 14.74
CA ARG A 131 -4.04 20.08 15.68
C ARG A 131 -2.94 20.91 15.06
N ALA A 132 -3.00 22.21 15.25
CA ALA A 132 -2.02 23.15 14.73
C ALA A 132 -1.39 23.94 15.86
N TYR A 133 -0.08 23.79 15.99
CA TYR A 133 0.74 24.57 16.93
C TYR A 133 1.58 25.63 16.22
N THR A 134 1.68 25.54 14.90
CA THR A 134 2.46 26.43 14.04
C THR A 134 1.61 26.99 12.90
N PRO A 135 1.98 28.16 12.32
CA PRO A 135 1.31 28.70 11.14
C PRO A 135 1.35 27.74 9.94
N ALA A 136 2.41 26.95 9.80
CA ALA A 136 2.54 25.96 8.72
C ALA A 136 1.50 24.83 8.88
N GLU A 137 1.28 24.35 10.10
CA GLU A 137 0.26 23.33 10.40
C GLU A 137 -1.16 23.86 10.19
N ARG A 138 -1.45 25.11 10.56
CA ARG A 138 -2.75 25.75 10.25
C ARG A 138 -3.02 25.76 8.75
N LYS A 139 -1.99 26.07 7.94
CA LYS A 139 -2.13 26.03 6.48
C LYS A 139 -2.49 24.63 5.97
N LYS A 140 -1.92 23.59 6.58
CA LYS A 140 -2.27 22.21 6.27
C LYS A 140 -3.72 21.86 6.64
N ILE A 141 -4.19 22.30 7.84
CA ILE A 141 -5.59 22.10 8.25
C ILE A 141 -6.55 22.78 7.29
N ARG A 142 -6.26 24.02 6.91
CA ARG A 142 -7.07 24.74 5.92
C ARG A 142 -7.10 24.02 4.59
N ALA A 143 -5.97 23.57 4.05
CA ALA A 143 -5.91 22.80 2.81
C ALA A 143 -6.71 21.48 2.90
N ALA A 144 -6.67 20.81 4.05
CA ALA A 144 -7.50 19.63 4.30
C ALA A 144 -8.99 19.97 4.29
N ALA A 145 -9.40 21.05 4.97
CA ALA A 145 -10.78 21.53 5.01
C ALA A 145 -11.30 21.91 3.62
N ASP A 146 -10.51 22.66 2.86
CA ASP A 146 -10.85 23.12 1.50
C ASP A 146 -10.97 21.94 0.50
N SER A 147 -10.44 20.77 0.83
CA SER A 147 -10.56 19.57 0.00
C SER A 147 -11.93 18.87 0.07
N PHE A 148 -12.78 19.27 1.00
CA PHE A 148 -14.14 18.74 1.14
C PHE A 148 -15.15 19.63 0.42
N ARG A 149 -16.25 19.02 -0.04
CA ARG A 149 -17.43 19.78 -0.44
C ARG A 149 -18.06 20.39 0.80
N GLU A 150 -18.13 21.73 0.82
CA GLU A 150 -18.56 22.52 1.95
C GLU A 150 -19.96 22.12 2.47
N ASN A 151 -20.08 22.10 3.80
CA ASN A 151 -21.37 21.95 4.48
C ASN A 151 -21.79 23.32 5.02
N PRO A 152 -22.96 23.87 4.60
CA PRO A 152 -23.39 25.19 5.06
C PRO A 152 -23.72 25.26 6.55
N ALA A 153 -23.82 24.13 7.25
CA ALA A 153 -24.17 24.10 8.67
C ALA A 153 -22.97 24.32 9.60
N PHE A 154 -21.72 24.18 9.12
CA PHE A 154 -20.52 24.36 9.93
C PHE A 154 -19.27 24.66 9.08
N SER A 155 -18.26 25.23 9.72
CA SER A 155 -16.93 25.40 9.14
C SER A 155 -16.13 24.09 9.26
N SER A 156 -15.69 23.52 8.14
CA SER A 156 -14.86 22.29 8.15
C SER A 156 -13.53 22.54 8.86
N GLU A 157 -12.91 23.73 8.72
CA GLU A 157 -11.66 24.09 9.38
C GLU A 157 -11.84 24.08 10.90
N GLU A 158 -12.88 24.76 11.43
CA GLU A 158 -13.16 24.81 12.87
C GLU A 158 -13.49 23.42 13.43
N VAL A 159 -14.26 22.63 12.69
CA VAL A 159 -14.61 21.28 13.12
C VAL A 159 -13.38 20.39 13.17
N LEU A 160 -12.50 20.42 12.18
CA LEU A 160 -11.26 19.62 12.15
C LEU A 160 -10.36 19.91 13.35
N GLU A 161 -10.22 21.19 13.75
CA GLU A 161 -9.43 21.58 14.92
C GLU A 161 -10.05 21.11 16.25
N ASN A 162 -11.36 20.90 16.29
CA ASN A 162 -12.11 20.60 17.51
C ASN A 162 -12.68 19.18 17.59
N LEU A 163 -12.41 18.31 16.61
CA LEU A 163 -12.84 16.91 16.67
C LEU A 163 -12.26 16.21 17.91
N GLY A 164 -13.11 15.45 18.59
CA GLY A 164 -12.73 14.59 19.69
C GLY A 164 -12.20 13.23 19.22
N THR A 165 -11.78 12.43 20.19
CA THR A 165 -11.36 11.02 19.92
C THR A 165 -12.53 10.24 19.35
N GLY A 166 -12.29 9.53 18.25
CA GLY A 166 -13.33 8.75 17.55
C GLY A 166 -14.31 9.59 16.75
N GLU A 167 -14.03 10.87 16.53
CA GLU A 167 -14.79 11.71 15.59
C GLU A 167 -14.01 11.93 14.30
N ALA A 168 -14.71 12.11 13.19
CA ALA A 168 -14.14 12.40 11.89
C ALA A 168 -15.06 13.25 11.02
N LEU A 169 -14.49 13.95 10.05
CA LEU A 169 -15.19 14.45 8.88
C LEU A 169 -15.15 13.39 7.80
N ILE A 170 -16.30 13.13 7.18
CA ILE A 170 -16.47 12.10 6.15
C ILE A 170 -17.12 12.72 4.92
N SER A 171 -16.58 12.42 3.75
CA SER A 171 -17.20 12.68 2.45
C SER A 171 -16.96 11.48 1.55
N CYS A 172 -18.04 10.88 1.05
CA CYS A 172 -17.99 9.77 0.11
C CYS A 172 -18.52 10.22 -1.26
N LEU A 173 -18.18 9.46 -2.31
CA LEU A 173 -18.76 9.67 -3.62
C LEU A 173 -20.23 9.25 -3.61
N GLN A 174 -21.06 10.05 -4.28
CA GLN A 174 -22.45 9.72 -4.59
C GLN A 174 -22.53 8.79 -5.82
N GLU A 175 -23.70 8.28 -6.14
CA GLU A 175 -23.90 7.40 -7.29
C GLU A 175 -23.54 8.05 -8.63
N ASP A 176 -23.68 9.37 -8.74
CA ASP A 176 -23.30 10.16 -9.91
C ASP A 176 -21.79 10.47 -9.99
N GLY A 177 -21.00 9.98 -9.02
CA GLY A 177 -19.57 10.22 -8.91
C GLY A 177 -19.19 11.59 -8.32
N SER A 178 -20.15 12.42 -7.92
CA SER A 178 -19.88 13.69 -7.24
C SER A 178 -19.55 13.47 -5.77
N PRO A 179 -18.68 14.31 -5.15
CA PRO A 179 -18.45 14.24 -3.71
C PRO A 179 -19.71 14.62 -2.93
N ALA A 180 -20.07 13.84 -1.92
CA ALA A 180 -21.11 14.22 -0.97
C ALA A 180 -20.68 15.45 -0.15
N ILE A 181 -21.65 16.19 0.35
CA ILE A 181 -21.43 17.25 1.33
C ILE A 181 -20.74 16.61 2.55
N VAL A 182 -19.72 17.26 3.09
CA VAL A 182 -19.00 16.75 4.25
C VAL A 182 -19.89 16.68 5.49
N GLU A 183 -19.77 15.58 6.21
CA GLU A 183 -20.50 15.36 7.47
C GLU A 183 -19.56 15.03 8.61
N LYS A 184 -19.93 15.46 9.83
CA LYS A 184 -19.27 15.05 11.07
C LYS A 184 -19.88 13.72 11.53
N ALA A 185 -19.03 12.72 11.76
CA ALA A 185 -19.45 11.40 12.21
C ALA A 185 -18.67 10.91 13.42
N LYS A 186 -19.26 9.97 14.16
CA LYS A 186 -18.58 9.15 15.17
C LYS A 186 -18.17 7.83 14.56
N ILE A 187 -16.89 7.49 14.76
CA ILE A 187 -16.34 6.21 14.33
C ILE A 187 -16.54 5.21 15.46
N PHE A 188 -17.11 4.06 15.17
CA PHE A 188 -17.25 2.98 16.14
C PHE A 188 -15.87 2.46 16.56
N PRO A 189 -15.65 2.17 17.83
CA PRO A 189 -14.40 1.58 18.29
C PRO A 189 -14.22 0.19 17.66
N PRO A 190 -12.97 -0.21 17.35
CA PRO A 190 -12.70 -1.54 16.83
C PRO A 190 -13.03 -2.60 17.88
N GLN A 191 -13.51 -3.77 17.43
CA GLN A 191 -13.76 -4.94 18.27
C GLN A 191 -12.48 -5.77 18.46
N SER A 192 -11.33 -5.13 18.47
CA SER A 192 -10.02 -5.78 18.62
C SER A 192 -9.29 -5.21 19.81
N TYR A 193 -8.32 -5.97 20.30
CA TYR A 193 -7.38 -5.47 21.30
C TYR A 193 -6.59 -4.28 20.75
N LEU A 194 -6.47 -3.23 21.56
CA LEU A 194 -5.63 -2.07 21.25
C LEU A 194 -4.20 -2.37 21.68
N GLY A 195 -3.33 -2.56 20.71
CA GLY A 195 -1.92 -2.82 20.94
C GLY A 195 -1.32 -3.72 19.88
N GLU A 196 0.00 -3.86 19.90
CA GLU A 196 0.73 -4.75 19.03
C GLU A 196 0.51 -6.21 19.47
N ALA A 197 0.29 -7.10 18.51
CA ALA A 197 0.25 -8.52 18.78
C ALA A 197 1.61 -9.01 19.29
N SER A 198 1.61 -9.92 20.28
CA SER A 198 2.85 -10.48 20.82
C SER A 198 3.64 -11.24 19.74
N PRO A 199 4.97 -11.39 19.90
CA PRO A 199 5.76 -12.19 18.97
C PRO A 199 5.23 -13.62 18.78
N GLU A 200 4.71 -14.22 19.86
CA GLU A 200 4.14 -15.58 19.85
C GLU A 200 2.82 -15.63 19.07
N GLU A 201 1.99 -14.59 19.18
CA GLU A 201 0.76 -14.48 18.40
C GLU A 201 1.05 -14.29 16.92
N GLN A 202 2.03 -13.43 16.60
CA GLN A 202 2.48 -13.21 15.23
C GLN A 202 3.04 -14.48 14.61
N ASP A 203 3.91 -15.22 15.31
CA ASP A 203 4.48 -16.50 14.86
C ASP A 203 3.40 -17.57 14.65
N ARG A 204 2.45 -17.65 15.57
CA ARG A 204 1.29 -18.55 15.44
C ARG A 204 0.44 -18.22 14.21
N ALA A 205 0.17 -16.95 13.97
CA ALA A 205 -0.60 -16.50 12.80
C ALA A 205 0.13 -16.82 11.49
N ILE A 206 1.45 -16.61 11.44
CA ILE A 206 2.29 -16.94 10.28
C ILE A 206 2.23 -18.44 10.00
N LYS A 207 2.46 -19.30 11.01
CA LYS A 207 2.47 -20.76 10.87
C LYS A 207 1.10 -21.36 10.54
N ALA A 208 0.02 -20.70 10.98
CA ALA A 208 -1.35 -21.09 10.66
C ALA A 208 -1.78 -20.66 9.25
N SER A 209 -1.04 -19.81 8.57
CA SER A 209 -1.36 -19.37 7.22
C SER A 209 -1.25 -20.52 6.21
N SER A 210 -2.24 -20.65 5.34
CA SER A 210 -2.17 -21.60 4.21
C SER A 210 -1.00 -21.34 3.26
N LEU A 211 -0.43 -20.14 3.29
CA LEU A 211 0.73 -19.75 2.50
C LEU A 211 2.06 -20.15 3.15
N TYR A 212 2.05 -20.54 4.44
CA TYR A 212 3.27 -20.93 5.15
C TYR A 212 3.94 -22.15 4.51
N ILE A 213 3.17 -23.11 4.05
CA ILE A 213 3.68 -24.30 3.37
C ILE A 213 4.50 -23.93 2.12
N ARG A 214 4.10 -22.85 1.42
CA ARG A 214 4.75 -22.41 0.18
C ARG A 214 5.90 -21.43 0.43
N TYR A 215 5.75 -20.52 1.38
CA TYR A 215 6.66 -19.39 1.58
C TYR A 215 7.39 -19.40 2.92
N GLY A 216 7.10 -20.36 3.81
CA GLY A 216 7.66 -20.40 5.15
C GLY A 216 9.15 -20.77 5.21
N GLU A 217 9.61 -21.51 4.20
CA GLU A 217 11.01 -21.92 4.10
C GLU A 217 11.57 -21.52 2.72
N ALA A 218 12.77 -20.97 2.73
CA ALA A 218 13.48 -20.70 1.51
C ALA A 218 13.88 -22.03 0.82
N VAL A 219 13.57 -22.15 -0.45
CA VAL A 219 13.99 -23.32 -1.25
C VAL A 219 15.33 -22.99 -1.87
N ASP A 220 16.36 -23.76 -1.50
CA ASP A 220 17.70 -23.64 -2.08
C ASP A 220 17.71 -24.38 -3.43
N ARG A 221 17.11 -23.76 -4.44
CA ARG A 221 17.31 -24.14 -5.84
C ARG A 221 18.25 -23.13 -6.46
N ASP A 222 18.95 -23.55 -7.54
CA ASP A 222 19.80 -22.63 -8.35
C ASP A 222 19.00 -21.37 -8.69
N SER A 223 19.15 -20.34 -7.87
CA SER A 223 18.42 -19.09 -8.02
C SER A 223 18.92 -18.33 -9.25
N ALA A 224 18.10 -17.45 -9.82
CA ALA A 224 18.52 -16.56 -10.90
C ALA A 224 19.80 -15.75 -10.50
N TYR A 225 19.95 -15.45 -9.21
CA TYR A 225 21.16 -14.81 -8.67
C TYR A 225 22.39 -15.71 -8.81
N GLU A 226 22.31 -16.99 -8.45
CA GLU A 226 23.42 -17.94 -8.55
C GLU A 226 23.76 -18.22 -9.99
N PHE A 227 22.75 -18.35 -10.85
CA PHE A 227 22.94 -18.48 -12.29
C PHE A 227 23.67 -17.27 -12.90
N LEU A 228 23.25 -16.06 -12.57
CA LEU A 228 23.88 -14.82 -13.05
C LEU A 228 25.29 -14.65 -12.48
N HIS A 229 25.49 -15.01 -11.21
CA HIS A 229 26.80 -14.95 -10.58
C HIS A 229 27.78 -15.97 -11.18
N ARG A 230 27.30 -17.18 -11.49
CA ARG A 230 28.08 -18.23 -12.16
C ARG A 230 28.45 -17.78 -13.58
N LYS A 231 27.46 -17.29 -14.36
CA LYS A 231 27.73 -16.72 -15.69
C LYS A 231 28.73 -15.58 -15.67
N GLY A 232 28.61 -14.66 -14.75
CA GLY A 232 29.55 -13.54 -14.59
C GLY A 232 30.97 -14.01 -14.26
N LYS A 233 31.12 -15.05 -13.44
CA LYS A 233 32.44 -15.68 -13.19
C LYS A 233 32.99 -16.37 -14.43
N GLU A 234 32.18 -17.14 -15.13
CA GLU A 234 32.59 -17.84 -16.36
C GLU A 234 33.04 -16.84 -17.45
N GLU A 235 32.35 -15.70 -17.58
CA GLU A 235 32.73 -14.63 -18.52
C GLU A 235 34.07 -13.96 -18.10
N GLN A 236 34.24 -13.70 -16.82
CA GLN A 236 35.51 -13.14 -16.31
C GLN A 236 36.68 -14.11 -16.52
N GLU A 237 36.49 -15.39 -16.26
CA GLU A 237 37.51 -16.42 -16.49
C GLU A 237 37.86 -16.59 -17.98
N ARG A 238 36.84 -16.50 -18.86
CA ARG A 238 37.06 -16.50 -20.32
C ARG A 238 37.89 -15.29 -20.75
N PHE A 239 37.55 -14.12 -20.26
CA PHE A 239 38.24 -12.88 -20.59
C PHE A 239 39.72 -12.90 -20.08
N GLN A 240 39.95 -13.45 -18.88
CA GLN A 240 41.30 -13.62 -18.38
C GLN A 240 42.10 -14.60 -19.23
N LYS A 241 41.56 -15.75 -19.60
CA LYS A 241 42.23 -16.72 -20.48
C LYS A 241 42.56 -16.16 -21.86
N GLU A 242 41.69 -15.30 -22.41
CA GLU A 242 41.95 -14.61 -23.67
C GLU A 242 43.06 -13.56 -23.57
N LEU A 243 43.25 -12.96 -22.39
CA LEU A 243 44.35 -12.03 -22.13
C LEU A 243 45.68 -12.73 -21.88
N GLU A 244 45.69 -13.90 -21.26
CA GLU A 244 46.89 -14.70 -20.99
C GLU A 244 47.36 -15.52 -22.20
N GLY A 245 46.46 -15.73 -23.19
CA GLY A 245 46.78 -16.47 -24.42
C GLY A 245 47.30 -15.61 -25.58
N LYS A 246 47.52 -14.32 -25.35
CA LYS A 246 48.18 -13.37 -26.25
C LYS A 246 49.57 -13.01 -25.72
#